data_05f631cf15a9cd377af541efacd2e396
#
_entry.id   05f631cf15a9cd377af541efacd2e396
#
_cell.length_a   1.000
_cell.length_b   1.000
_cell.length_c   1.000
_cell.angle_alpha   90.00
_cell.angle_beta   90.00
_cell.angle_gamma   90.00
#
_symmetry.space_group_name_H-M   'P 1'
#
loop_
_entity.id
_entity.type
_entity.pdbx_description
1 polymer ?
#
loop_
_entity_poly.entity_id
_entity_poly.type
_entity_poly.pdbx_seq_one_letter_code
_entity_poly.pdbx_strand_id
1 'polypeptide(L)'
;MEKLVIIDSCMRAESRTRRILNAAKEVLSTRYDIEIIDVNAAGLLPLTPEGLAERTSGIVPEPTLKLAKTIAAADRLVVAAPFWDMSFPAALKAFFENMSLYGVTFADNGQTCVGLCKCKKVMYITTRGMDIETGSQREQGSSYLMALSSL
;
A
#
# COMPACT_ATOMS: atom_id res chain seq x y z
N MET A 1 -7.77 -13.96 15.46
CA MET A 1 -6.70 -12.94 15.48
C MET A 1 -7.09 -11.80 14.53
N GLU A 2 -6.63 -10.56 14.79
CA GLU A 2 -6.80 -9.46 13.83
C GLU A 2 -6.02 -9.77 12.55
N LYS A 3 -6.58 -9.33 11.42
CA LYS A 3 -5.95 -9.52 10.10
C LYS A 3 -4.94 -8.41 9.83
N LEU A 4 -3.70 -8.79 9.56
CA LEU A 4 -2.63 -7.91 9.12
C LEU A 4 -2.32 -8.16 7.65
N VAL A 5 -2.41 -7.14 6.82
CA VAL A 5 -1.95 -7.21 5.43
C VAL A 5 -0.61 -6.50 5.30
N ILE A 6 0.35 -7.20 4.73
CA ILE A 6 1.68 -6.66 4.41
C ILE A 6 1.75 -6.39 2.92
N ILE A 7 2.02 -5.15 2.55
CA ILE A 7 2.25 -4.70 1.18
C ILE A 7 3.77 -4.60 1.00
N ASP A 8 4.37 -5.59 0.35
CA ASP A 8 5.82 -5.68 0.12
C ASP A 8 6.15 -5.19 -1.30
N SER A 9 6.84 -4.05 -1.38
CA SER A 9 7.34 -3.45 -2.62
C SER A 9 8.86 -3.51 -2.75
N CYS A 10 9.52 -4.41 -2.02
CA CYS A 10 10.96 -4.58 -2.09
C CYS A 10 11.32 -5.35 -3.36
N MET A 11 12.15 -4.77 -4.23
CA MET A 11 12.49 -5.37 -5.53
C MET A 11 13.75 -6.22 -5.51
N ARG A 12 14.76 -5.82 -4.73
CA ARG A 12 16.07 -6.48 -4.73
C ARG A 12 16.01 -7.76 -3.90
N ALA A 13 16.68 -8.82 -4.38
CA ALA A 13 16.81 -10.07 -3.63
C ALA A 13 17.42 -9.83 -2.24
N GLU A 14 18.45 -8.98 -2.16
CA GLU A 14 19.14 -8.60 -0.93
C GLU A 14 18.66 -7.26 -0.38
N SER A 15 17.33 -7.05 -0.34
CA SER A 15 16.75 -5.82 0.17
C SER A 15 16.98 -5.67 1.67
N ARG A 16 17.60 -4.56 2.09
CA ARG A 16 17.72 -4.21 3.51
C ARG A 16 16.34 -3.98 4.15
N THR A 17 15.43 -3.36 3.42
CA THR A 17 14.04 -3.15 3.87
C THR A 17 13.34 -4.48 4.13
N ARG A 18 13.48 -5.47 3.23
CA ARG A 18 12.91 -6.81 3.40
C ARG A 18 13.50 -7.55 4.60
N ARG A 19 14.77 -7.34 4.92
CA ARG A 19 15.38 -7.93 6.13
C ARG A 19 14.69 -7.42 7.40
N ILE A 20 14.41 -6.11 7.48
CA ILE A 20 13.66 -5.53 8.60
C ILE A 20 12.22 -6.04 8.61
N LEU A 21 11.57 -6.10 7.44
CA LEU A 21 10.22 -6.67 7.31
C LEU A 21 10.16 -8.10 7.83
N ASN A 22 11.14 -8.94 7.49
CA ASN A 22 11.17 -10.33 7.93
C ASN A 22 11.30 -10.45 9.46
N ALA A 23 12.18 -9.65 10.06
CA ALA A 23 12.29 -9.60 11.52
C ALA A 23 10.98 -9.10 12.18
N ALA A 24 10.33 -8.10 11.61
CA ALA A 24 9.03 -7.64 12.09
C ALA A 24 7.95 -8.72 11.96
N LYS A 25 7.94 -9.48 10.86
CA LYS A 25 7.00 -10.59 10.63
C LYS A 25 7.09 -11.66 11.72
N GLU A 26 8.29 -12.02 12.13
CA GLU A 26 8.49 -13.04 13.20
C GLU A 26 7.74 -12.63 14.47
N VAL A 27 7.83 -11.37 14.85
CA VAL A 27 7.12 -10.84 16.03
C VAL A 27 5.62 -10.70 15.77
N LEU A 28 5.23 -10.18 14.61
CA LEU A 28 3.82 -9.90 14.29
C LEU A 28 3.01 -11.19 14.10
N SER A 29 3.62 -12.27 13.58
CA SER A 29 2.94 -13.55 13.36
C SER A 29 2.42 -14.19 14.65
N THR A 30 2.95 -13.81 15.82
CA THR A 30 2.46 -14.28 17.12
C THR A 30 1.13 -13.64 17.53
N ARG A 31 0.73 -12.53 16.87
CA ARG A 31 -0.43 -11.70 17.26
C ARG A 31 -1.47 -11.52 16.17
N TYR A 32 -1.07 -11.67 14.90
CA TYR A 32 -1.88 -11.38 13.74
C TYR A 32 -1.94 -12.55 12.78
N ASP A 33 -3.08 -12.67 12.09
CA ASP A 33 -3.19 -13.47 10.87
C ASP A 33 -2.63 -12.65 9.70
N ILE A 34 -1.51 -13.10 9.14
CA ILE A 34 -0.73 -12.32 8.17
C ILE A 34 -1.01 -12.78 6.75
N GLU A 35 -1.48 -11.85 5.91
CA GLU A 35 -1.52 -11.99 4.45
C GLU A 35 -0.48 -11.06 3.81
N ILE A 36 0.32 -11.58 2.86
CA ILE A 36 1.36 -10.80 2.17
C ILE A 36 0.95 -10.58 0.73
N ILE A 37 0.97 -9.31 0.31
CA ILE A 37 0.83 -8.90 -1.07
C ILE A 37 2.20 -8.46 -1.58
N ASP A 38 2.76 -9.21 -2.52
CA ASP A 38 3.96 -8.82 -3.27
C ASP A 38 3.54 -7.91 -4.42
N VAL A 39 3.88 -6.63 -4.31
CA VAL A 39 3.53 -5.60 -5.30
C VAL A 39 4.11 -5.92 -6.68
N ASN A 40 5.34 -6.47 -6.72
CA ASN A 40 6.00 -6.79 -7.98
C ASN A 40 5.36 -8.01 -8.64
N ALA A 41 4.99 -9.03 -7.86
CA ALA A 41 4.28 -10.20 -8.36
C ALA A 41 2.84 -9.87 -8.79
N ALA A 42 2.19 -8.92 -8.15
CA ALA A 42 0.87 -8.44 -8.55
C ALA A 42 0.89 -7.79 -9.93
N GLY A 43 2.01 -7.19 -10.34
CA GLY A 43 2.25 -6.69 -11.70
C GLY A 43 1.29 -5.60 -12.16
N LEU A 44 0.74 -4.81 -11.22
CA LEU A 44 -0.21 -3.75 -11.55
C LEU A 44 0.51 -2.56 -12.19
N LEU A 45 0.06 -2.21 -13.39
CA LEU A 45 0.58 -1.08 -14.15
C LEU A 45 -0.17 0.21 -13.82
N PRO A 46 0.43 1.39 -14.07
CA PRO A 46 -0.29 2.65 -14.04
C PRO A 46 -1.55 2.60 -14.89
N LEU A 47 -2.60 3.28 -14.43
CA LEU A 47 -3.84 3.34 -15.18
C LEU A 47 -3.64 4.05 -16.53
N THR A 48 -4.22 3.47 -17.57
CA THR A 48 -4.34 4.10 -18.88
C THR A 48 -5.69 4.83 -19.00
N PRO A 49 -5.86 5.72 -20.00
CA PRO A 49 -7.16 6.32 -20.27
C PRO A 49 -8.27 5.30 -20.49
N GLU A 50 -7.98 4.19 -21.19
CA GLU A 50 -8.91 3.09 -21.44
C GLU A 50 -9.25 2.36 -20.13
N GLY A 51 -8.24 2.02 -19.32
CA GLY A 51 -8.43 1.38 -18.01
C GLY A 51 -9.24 2.25 -17.04
N LEU A 52 -9.05 3.58 -17.10
CA LEU A 52 -9.87 4.51 -16.33
C LEU A 52 -11.33 4.52 -16.80
N ALA A 53 -11.57 4.52 -18.11
CA ALA A 53 -12.92 4.47 -18.69
C ALA A 53 -13.65 3.18 -18.30
N GLU A 54 -12.98 2.02 -18.36
CA GLU A 54 -13.52 0.74 -17.90
C GLU A 54 -13.89 0.80 -16.41
N ARG A 55 -12.99 1.29 -15.58
CA ARG A 55 -13.22 1.44 -14.13
C ARG A 55 -14.42 2.36 -13.83
N THR A 56 -14.55 3.47 -14.54
CA THR A 56 -15.67 4.41 -14.41
C THR A 56 -17.00 3.74 -14.82
N SER A 57 -16.96 2.79 -15.75
CA SER A 57 -18.10 1.97 -16.14
C SER A 57 -18.37 0.77 -15.21
N GLY A 58 -17.62 0.67 -14.10
CA GLY A 58 -17.75 -0.42 -13.14
C GLY A 58 -17.04 -1.70 -13.52
N ILE A 59 -16.19 -1.69 -14.54
CA ILE A 59 -15.40 -2.83 -14.98
C ILE A 59 -14.05 -2.81 -14.28
N VAL A 60 -13.83 -3.73 -13.35
CA VAL A 60 -12.58 -3.89 -12.62
C VAL A 60 -12.09 -5.33 -12.77
N PRO A 61 -10.82 -5.56 -13.17
CA PRO A 61 -10.28 -6.91 -13.24
C PRO A 61 -10.40 -7.63 -11.88
N GLU A 62 -10.83 -8.89 -11.91
CA GLU A 62 -11.08 -9.68 -10.70
C GLU A 62 -9.86 -9.75 -9.75
N PRO A 63 -8.61 -9.94 -10.23
CA PRO A 63 -7.44 -9.93 -9.36
C PRO A 63 -7.26 -8.58 -8.63
N THR A 64 -7.47 -7.46 -9.31
CA THR A 64 -7.39 -6.10 -8.73
C THR A 64 -8.47 -5.90 -7.67
N LEU A 65 -9.71 -6.29 -7.98
CA LEU A 65 -10.83 -6.20 -7.05
C LEU A 65 -10.59 -7.05 -5.78
N LYS A 66 -10.06 -8.25 -5.94
CA LYS A 66 -9.71 -9.13 -4.82
C LYS A 66 -8.67 -8.48 -3.90
N LEU A 67 -7.59 -7.94 -4.47
CA LEU A 67 -6.55 -7.24 -3.70
C LEU A 67 -7.13 -6.02 -2.93
N ALA A 68 -7.94 -5.22 -3.60
CA ALA A 68 -8.57 -4.06 -2.96
C ALA A 68 -9.49 -4.46 -1.79
N LYS A 69 -10.28 -5.53 -1.96
CA LYS A 69 -11.12 -6.08 -0.88
C LYS A 69 -10.27 -6.62 0.28
N THR A 70 -9.16 -7.28 -0.01
CA THR A 70 -8.22 -7.75 1.02
C THR A 70 -7.70 -6.57 1.85
N ILE A 71 -7.28 -5.49 1.20
CA ILE A 71 -6.79 -4.28 1.90
C ILE A 71 -7.91 -3.61 2.71
N ALA A 72 -9.08 -3.45 2.09
CA ALA A 72 -10.22 -2.81 2.77
C ALA A 72 -10.66 -3.57 4.04
N ALA A 73 -10.53 -4.88 4.05
CA ALA A 73 -10.92 -5.75 5.18
C ALA A 73 -9.82 -5.91 6.25
N ALA A 74 -8.61 -5.41 6.02
CA ALA A 74 -7.50 -5.54 6.95
C ALA A 74 -7.72 -4.71 8.23
N ASP A 75 -7.38 -5.27 9.40
CA ASP A 75 -7.38 -4.53 10.67
C ASP A 75 -6.14 -3.66 10.83
N ARG A 76 -5.03 -4.09 10.25
CA ARG A 76 -3.73 -3.41 10.25
C ARG A 76 -3.05 -3.54 8.90
N LEU A 77 -2.25 -2.55 8.54
CA LEU A 77 -1.42 -2.59 7.33
C LEU A 77 0.05 -2.38 7.68
N VAL A 78 0.90 -3.10 6.99
CA VAL A 78 2.34 -2.81 6.92
C VAL A 78 2.68 -2.54 5.46
N VAL A 79 3.33 -1.43 5.19
CA VAL A 79 3.89 -1.11 3.88
C VAL A 79 5.40 -1.17 3.99
N ALA A 80 6.04 -2.03 3.21
CA ALA A 80 7.49 -2.15 3.17
C ALA A 80 7.99 -1.77 1.77
N ALA A 81 8.79 -0.72 1.68
CA ALA A 81 9.32 -0.23 0.43
C ALA A 81 10.71 0.42 0.61
N PRO A 82 11.66 0.20 -0.31
CA PRO A 82 12.92 0.91 -0.29
C PRO A 82 12.71 2.40 -0.60
N PHE A 83 13.66 3.22 -0.16
CA PHE A 83 13.68 4.64 -0.49
C PHE A 83 14.30 4.85 -1.86
N TRP A 84 13.48 5.32 -2.83
CA TRP A 84 13.86 5.61 -4.20
C TRP A 84 13.35 6.99 -4.61
N ASP A 85 14.23 7.80 -5.20
CA ASP A 85 13.88 9.12 -5.73
C ASP A 85 13.06 9.97 -4.72
N MET A 86 13.57 10.08 -3.51
CA MET A 86 12.96 10.82 -2.39
C MET A 86 11.62 10.26 -1.90
N SER A 87 11.22 9.06 -2.33
CA SER A 87 9.96 8.42 -1.98
C SER A 87 10.11 6.89 -1.97
N PHE A 88 9.23 6.19 -2.60
CA PHE A 88 9.22 4.75 -2.81
C PHE A 88 9.13 4.41 -4.30
N PRO A 89 9.34 3.14 -4.72
CA PRO A 89 9.30 2.76 -6.12
C PRO A 89 7.96 3.09 -6.80
N ALA A 90 8.00 3.44 -8.08
CA ALA A 90 6.82 3.75 -8.88
C ALA A 90 5.78 2.61 -8.90
N ALA A 91 6.23 1.36 -8.83
CA ALA A 91 5.35 0.19 -8.74
C ALA A 91 4.40 0.27 -7.53
N LEU A 92 4.86 0.79 -6.38
CA LEU A 92 4.01 0.96 -5.21
C LEU A 92 2.97 2.07 -5.42
N LYS A 93 3.34 3.16 -6.12
CA LYS A 93 2.38 4.22 -6.47
C LYS A 93 1.30 3.69 -7.41
N ALA A 94 1.69 2.95 -8.46
CA ALA A 94 0.74 2.30 -9.36
C ALA A 94 -0.16 1.31 -8.61
N PHE A 95 0.40 0.57 -7.66
CA PHE A 95 -0.38 -0.33 -6.80
C PHE A 95 -1.45 0.44 -6.03
N PHE A 96 -1.11 1.52 -5.33
CA PHE A 96 -2.10 2.32 -4.59
C PHE A 96 -3.17 2.92 -5.50
N GLU A 97 -2.81 3.40 -6.69
CA GLU A 97 -3.80 3.90 -7.66
C GLU A 97 -4.79 2.80 -8.09
N ASN A 98 -4.29 1.58 -8.29
CA ASN A 98 -5.15 0.43 -8.61
C ASN A 98 -6.02 -0.01 -7.43
N MET A 99 -5.56 0.17 -6.19
CA MET A 99 -6.33 -0.16 -4.99
C MET A 99 -7.36 0.91 -4.64
N SER A 100 -7.26 2.12 -5.18
CA SER A 100 -8.23 3.20 -4.97
C SER A 100 -9.48 2.95 -5.81
N LEU A 101 -10.36 2.10 -5.31
CA LEU A 101 -11.61 1.68 -5.96
C LEU A 101 -12.83 2.24 -5.25
N TYR A 102 -13.64 2.99 -6.00
CA TYR A 102 -14.90 3.54 -5.52
C TYR A 102 -15.85 2.42 -5.03
N GLY A 103 -16.42 2.63 -3.85
CA GLY A 103 -17.29 1.65 -3.21
C GLY A 103 -16.58 0.45 -2.56
N VAL A 104 -15.24 0.40 -2.61
CA VAL A 104 -14.43 -0.67 -2.00
C VAL A 104 -13.46 -0.11 -0.97
N THR A 105 -12.58 0.80 -1.37
CA THR A 105 -11.59 1.42 -0.49
C THR A 105 -11.91 2.85 -0.14
N PHE A 106 -12.71 3.53 -0.96
CA PHE A 106 -13.21 4.87 -0.68
C PHE A 106 -14.59 5.10 -1.31
N ALA A 107 -15.26 6.14 -0.88
CA ALA A 107 -16.52 6.61 -1.46
C ALA A 107 -16.61 8.14 -1.35
N ASP A 108 -17.63 8.71 -1.98
CA ASP A 108 -18.02 10.10 -1.80
C ASP A 108 -19.27 10.16 -0.94
N ASN A 109 -19.28 10.99 0.09
CA ASN A 109 -20.43 11.20 0.97
C ASN A 109 -21.28 12.41 0.57
N GLY A 110 -21.05 12.98 -0.61
CA GLY A 110 -21.74 14.18 -1.13
C GLY A 110 -21.05 15.50 -0.74
N GLN A 111 -20.04 15.47 0.10
CA GLN A 111 -19.24 16.63 0.52
C GLN A 111 -17.75 16.43 0.29
N THR A 112 -17.25 15.22 0.53
CA THR A 112 -15.83 14.85 0.39
C THR A 112 -15.66 13.36 0.17
N CYS A 113 -14.48 12.96 -0.28
CA CYS A 113 -14.08 11.57 -0.26
C CYS A 113 -13.89 11.07 1.17
N VAL A 114 -14.35 9.85 1.43
CA VAL A 114 -14.19 9.15 2.71
C VAL A 114 -13.58 7.77 2.49
N GLY A 115 -12.69 7.35 3.36
CA GLY A 115 -12.12 6.01 3.35
C GLY A 115 -13.14 4.96 3.82
N LEU A 116 -13.12 3.80 3.18
CA LEU A 116 -13.93 2.64 3.54
C LEU A 116 -13.09 1.50 4.15
N CYS A 117 -11.78 1.67 4.23
CA CYS A 117 -10.90 0.66 4.80
C CYS A 117 -11.10 0.54 6.32
N LYS A 118 -11.15 -0.71 6.80
CA LYS A 118 -11.29 -1.03 8.22
C LYS A 118 -10.03 -0.67 9.03
N CYS A 119 -8.89 -0.60 8.38
CA CYS A 119 -7.58 -0.42 8.98
C CYS A 119 -7.51 0.84 9.85
N LYS A 120 -6.99 0.69 11.09
CA LYS A 120 -6.83 1.79 12.04
C LYS A 120 -5.37 2.25 12.22
N LYS A 121 -4.42 1.47 11.73
CA LYS A 121 -2.99 1.77 11.85
C LYS A 121 -2.22 1.22 10.67
N VAL A 122 -1.35 2.05 10.12
CA VAL A 122 -0.39 1.68 9.07
C VAL A 122 1.02 1.81 9.63
N MET A 123 1.83 0.77 9.44
CA MET A 123 3.27 0.81 9.72
C MET A 123 4.01 0.94 8.38
N TYR A 124 4.91 1.89 8.29
CA TYR A 124 5.79 2.04 7.13
C TYR A 124 7.21 1.61 7.47
N ILE A 125 7.73 0.64 6.74
CA ILE A 125 9.10 0.14 6.86
C ILE A 125 9.86 0.56 5.61
N THR A 126 10.90 1.35 5.79
CA THR A 126 11.78 1.81 4.71
C THR A 126 13.23 1.89 5.17
N THR A 127 14.15 1.74 4.24
CA THR A 127 15.58 1.95 4.47
C THR A 127 16.14 2.84 3.37
N ARG A 128 17.09 3.68 3.71
CA ARG A 128 17.76 4.59 2.79
C ARG A 128 19.26 4.67 3.08
N GLY A 129 20.02 4.93 2.06
CA GLY A 129 21.48 5.12 2.18
C GLY A 129 21.91 6.56 2.43
N MET A 130 20.95 7.50 2.44
CA MET A 130 21.19 8.93 2.63
C MET A 130 20.75 9.34 4.04
N ASP A 131 21.45 10.31 4.60
CA ASP A 131 21.06 10.95 5.87
C ASP A 131 19.92 11.94 5.60
N ILE A 132 18.71 11.41 5.56
CA ILE A 132 17.47 12.16 5.33
C ILE A 132 16.52 11.79 6.46
N GLU A 133 16.06 12.78 7.20
CA GLU A 133 15.12 12.60 8.29
C GLU A 133 13.74 12.18 7.78
N THR A 134 13.13 11.20 8.46
CA THR A 134 11.75 10.76 8.18
C THR A 134 10.77 11.90 8.42
N GLY A 135 9.89 12.16 7.47
CA GLY A 135 8.91 13.24 7.53
C GLY A 135 9.45 14.61 7.11
N SER A 136 10.73 14.71 6.74
CA SER A 136 11.27 15.92 6.14
C SER A 136 10.76 16.14 4.71
N GLN A 137 10.95 17.35 4.16
CA GLN A 137 10.57 17.65 2.77
C GLN A 137 11.28 16.77 1.73
N ARG A 138 12.39 16.16 2.09
CA ARG A 138 13.18 15.27 1.21
C ARG A 138 12.75 13.80 1.33
N GLU A 139 11.83 13.48 2.23
CA GLU A 139 11.29 12.13 2.42
C GLU A 139 9.77 12.15 2.15
N GLN A 140 9.39 11.80 0.93
CA GLN A 140 8.02 11.91 0.44
C GLN A 140 7.19 10.62 0.61
N GLY A 141 7.81 9.53 1.03
CA GLY A 141 7.09 8.27 1.27
C GLY A 141 6.15 8.35 2.46
N SER A 142 6.65 8.83 3.59
CA SER A 142 5.86 8.99 4.82
C SER A 142 4.73 10.00 4.64
N SER A 143 5.01 11.15 4.02
CA SER A 143 3.98 12.19 3.77
C SER A 143 2.88 11.70 2.84
N TYR A 144 3.22 10.91 1.80
CA TYR A 144 2.24 10.30 0.93
C TYR A 144 1.31 9.34 1.70
N LEU A 145 1.90 8.43 2.49
CA LEU A 145 1.10 7.47 3.26
C LEU A 145 0.24 8.15 4.33
N MET A 146 0.74 9.22 4.95
CA MET A 146 -0.06 10.03 5.87
C MET A 146 -1.24 10.70 5.15
N ALA A 147 -1.01 11.29 3.97
CA ALA A 147 -2.07 11.89 3.17
C ALA A 147 -3.13 10.85 2.76
N LEU A 148 -2.69 9.68 2.27
CA LEU A 148 -3.60 8.60 1.87
C LEU A 148 -4.40 8.05 3.07
N SER A 149 -3.81 8.05 4.27
CA SER A 149 -4.45 7.56 5.50
C SER A 149 -5.38 8.59 6.15
N SER A 150 -5.48 9.80 5.61
CA SER A 150 -6.35 10.86 6.14
C SER A 150 -7.80 10.77 5.64
N LEU A 151 -8.06 9.88 4.68
CA LEU A 151 -9.40 9.55 4.19
C LEU A 151 -10.09 8.57 5.17
#